data_bff3097c70e8d29d5916252228eb3141
#
_entry.id   bff3097c70e8d29d5916252228eb3141
#
_cell.length_a   1.000
_cell.length_b   1.000
_cell.length_c   1.000
_cell.angle_alpha   90.00
_cell.angle_beta   90.00
_cell.angle_gamma   90.00
#
_symmetry.space_group_name_H-M   'P 1'
#
loop_
_entity.id
_entity.type
_entity.pdbx_description
1 polymer ?
#
loop_
_entity_poly.entity_id
_entity_poly.type
_entity_poly.pdbx_seq_one_letter_code
_entity_poly.pdbx_strand_id
1 'polypeptide(L)'
;MSTAVVVGSGPNGLAAAVHLAQNGVDVQVLEAAHDIGGGTRSGELTVPGLIHDHCSAFHPMGAGSPYLQTLALERYGLRWRWPEVDCAHPLDGTDAALLHRSLEETVAGLGDDGPRWHRMFSDLAA
;
A
#
# COMPACT_ATOMS: atom_id res chain seq x y z
N MET A 1 -2.38 29.33 19.29
CA MET A 1 -2.27 28.23 18.32
C MET A 1 -2.47 26.91 19.05
N SER A 2 -3.28 26.01 18.49
CA SER A 2 -3.44 24.67 19.08
C SER A 2 -2.19 23.85 18.77
N THR A 3 -1.77 23.01 19.71
CA THR A 3 -0.63 22.10 19.54
C THR A 3 -1.09 20.65 19.65
N ALA A 4 -0.45 19.75 18.93
CA ALA A 4 -0.72 18.32 18.97
C ALA A 4 0.59 17.51 18.93
N VAL A 5 0.57 16.35 19.56
CA VAL A 5 1.65 15.36 19.48
C VAL A 5 1.10 14.10 18.85
N VAL A 6 1.75 13.63 17.78
CA VAL A 6 1.46 12.36 17.13
C VAL A 6 2.58 11.38 17.47
N VAL A 7 2.23 10.25 18.06
CA VAL A 7 3.20 9.22 18.44
C VAL A 7 3.22 8.12 17.37
N GLY A 8 4.37 7.95 16.74
CA GLY A 8 4.61 7.03 15.62
C GLY A 8 4.48 7.71 14.26
N SER A 9 5.48 7.49 13.42
CA SER A 9 5.59 8.04 12.06
C SER A 9 5.27 7.01 10.97
N GLY A 10 4.43 6.02 11.27
CA GLY A 10 3.85 5.15 10.25
C GLY A 10 2.86 5.92 9.36
N PRO A 11 2.35 5.30 8.27
CA PRO A 11 1.49 5.99 7.29
C PRO A 11 0.29 6.70 7.92
N ASN A 12 -0.38 6.07 8.87
CA ASN A 12 -1.54 6.64 9.55
C ASN A 12 -1.17 7.82 10.47
N GLY A 13 -0.06 7.69 11.20
CA GLY A 13 0.44 8.79 12.05
C GLY A 13 0.84 10.01 11.22
N LEU A 14 1.56 9.79 10.12
CA LEU A 14 1.93 10.87 9.20
C LEU A 14 0.71 11.49 8.52
N ALA A 15 -0.29 10.69 8.11
CA ALA A 15 -1.53 11.21 7.56
C ALA A 15 -2.28 12.11 8.56
N ALA A 16 -2.37 11.67 9.82
CA ALA A 16 -2.97 12.47 10.88
C ALA A 16 -2.20 13.77 11.13
N ALA A 17 -0.87 13.70 11.20
CA ALA A 17 -0.01 14.86 11.39
C ALA A 17 -0.17 15.89 10.26
N VAL A 18 -0.16 15.44 9.00
CA VAL A 18 -0.36 16.29 7.83
C VAL A 18 -1.74 16.96 7.88
N HIS A 19 -2.78 16.18 8.17
CA HIS A 19 -4.14 16.70 8.26
C HIS A 19 -4.27 17.79 9.33
N LEU A 20 -3.74 17.56 10.51
CA LEU A 20 -3.74 18.55 11.60
C LEU A 20 -2.96 19.80 11.22
N ALA A 21 -1.78 19.65 10.63
CA ALA A 21 -0.95 20.79 10.20
C ALA A 21 -1.64 21.63 9.11
N GLN A 22 -2.30 20.99 8.15
CA GLN A 22 -3.10 21.68 7.11
C GLN A 22 -4.27 22.49 7.70
N ASN A 23 -4.74 22.12 8.91
CA ASN A 23 -5.78 22.83 9.63
C ASN A 23 -5.23 23.81 10.70
N GLY A 24 -3.96 24.21 10.60
CA GLY A 24 -3.36 25.25 11.41
C GLY A 24 -2.97 24.83 12.82
N VAL A 25 -2.86 23.52 13.07
CA VAL A 25 -2.35 22.97 14.33
C VAL A 25 -0.83 22.87 14.24
N ASP A 26 -0.11 23.28 15.28
CA ASP A 26 1.32 23.04 15.43
C ASP A 26 1.53 21.58 15.87
N VAL A 27 2.17 20.76 14.99
CA VAL A 27 2.23 19.31 15.18
C VAL A 27 3.66 18.84 15.38
N GLN A 28 3.87 18.10 16.46
CA GLN A 28 5.09 17.36 16.71
C GLN A 28 4.85 15.86 16.49
N VAL A 29 5.70 15.21 15.69
CA VAL A 29 5.68 13.76 15.50
C VAL A 29 6.84 13.14 16.27
N LEU A 30 6.55 12.17 17.12
CA LEU A 30 7.53 11.41 17.89
C LEU A 30 7.65 10.00 17.30
N GLU A 31 8.87 9.59 16.96
CA GLU A 31 9.18 8.26 16.43
C GLU A 31 10.24 7.60 17.32
N ALA A 32 10.02 6.33 17.66
CA ALA A 32 10.95 5.55 18.48
C ALA A 32 12.12 4.97 17.69
N ALA A 33 11.93 4.74 16.39
CA ALA A 33 12.97 4.22 15.51
C ALA A 33 13.84 5.35 14.94
N HIS A 34 15.03 5.00 14.43
CA HIS A 34 15.91 5.95 13.74
C HIS A 34 15.25 6.53 12.48
N ASP A 35 14.52 5.70 11.74
CA ASP A 35 13.89 6.07 10.48
C ASP A 35 12.37 6.12 10.60
N ILE A 36 11.76 7.10 9.93
CA ILE A 36 10.31 7.24 9.83
C ILE A 36 9.72 6.18 8.88
N GLY A 37 8.39 6.01 8.89
CA GLY A 37 7.66 5.18 7.93
C GLY A 37 7.00 3.93 8.52
N GLY A 38 7.34 3.54 9.74
CA GLY A 38 6.72 2.36 10.39
C GLY A 38 6.89 1.10 9.55
N GLY A 39 5.80 0.40 9.24
CA GLY A 39 5.80 -0.80 8.42
C GLY A 39 6.08 -0.59 6.93
N THR A 40 6.13 0.65 6.45
CA THR A 40 6.46 0.97 5.04
C THR A 40 7.93 1.28 4.81
N ARG A 41 8.78 1.07 5.82
CA ARG A 41 10.22 1.25 5.69
C ARG A 41 10.83 0.19 4.81
N SER A 42 11.89 0.58 4.12
CA SER A 42 12.73 -0.32 3.31
C SER A 42 14.19 -0.18 3.74
N GLY A 43 14.99 -1.19 3.48
CA GLY A 43 16.40 -1.18 3.82
C GLY A 43 17.13 -2.43 3.33
N GLU A 44 18.44 -2.45 3.53
CA GLU A 44 19.28 -3.60 3.21
C GLU A 44 19.16 -4.66 4.31
N LEU A 45 18.37 -5.72 4.07
CA LEU A 45 18.08 -6.76 5.08
C LEU A 45 18.85 -8.05 4.86
N THR A 46 19.34 -8.33 3.66
CA THR A 46 19.98 -9.60 3.31
C THR A 46 21.42 -9.42 2.83
N VAL A 47 21.60 -8.80 1.68
CA VAL A 47 22.91 -8.55 1.10
C VAL A 47 23.09 -7.06 0.80
N PRO A 48 24.32 -6.53 0.89
CA PRO A 48 24.59 -5.13 0.59
C PRO A 48 24.12 -4.73 -0.81
N GLY A 49 23.48 -3.56 -0.89
CA GLY A 49 22.96 -2.99 -2.16
C GLY A 49 21.59 -3.50 -2.57
N LEU A 50 21.02 -4.48 -1.87
CA LEU A 50 19.66 -4.98 -2.15
C LEU A 50 18.66 -4.44 -1.14
N ILE A 51 17.78 -3.56 -1.60
CA ILE A 51 16.75 -2.94 -0.77
C ILE A 51 15.53 -3.84 -0.71
N HIS A 52 15.09 -4.12 0.49
CA HIS A 52 13.87 -4.88 0.80
C HIS A 52 12.91 -4.01 1.59
N ASP A 53 11.62 -4.29 1.46
CA ASP A 53 10.62 -3.77 2.37
C ASP A 53 10.67 -4.53 3.70
N HIS A 54 10.67 -3.79 4.82
CA HIS A 54 10.70 -4.39 6.16
C HIS A 54 9.42 -5.17 6.47
N CYS A 55 8.29 -4.67 6.00
CA CYS A 55 6.99 -5.26 6.29
C CYS A 55 6.04 -5.13 5.09
N SER A 56 5.55 -3.93 4.79
CA SER A 56 4.53 -3.68 3.79
C SER A 56 5.17 -3.40 2.43
N ALA A 57 5.16 -4.40 1.55
CA ALA A 57 5.66 -4.30 0.17
C ALA A 57 4.54 -3.99 -0.84
N PHE A 58 3.27 -4.10 -0.43
CA PHE A 58 2.10 -4.01 -1.28
C PHE A 58 1.07 -3.05 -0.68
N HIS A 59 0.69 -2.00 -1.42
CA HIS A 59 -0.04 -0.86 -0.87
C HIS A 59 -1.36 -0.53 -1.61
N PRO A 60 -2.29 -1.48 -1.83
CA PRO A 60 -3.53 -1.21 -2.55
C PRO A 60 -4.39 -0.17 -1.83
N MET A 61 -4.46 -0.23 -0.50
CA MET A 61 -5.20 0.75 0.31
C MET A 61 -4.56 2.14 0.27
N GLY A 62 -3.25 2.21 0.09
CA GLY A 62 -2.55 3.49 -0.09
C GLY A 62 -2.86 4.13 -1.43
N ALA A 63 -2.78 3.33 -2.51
CA ALA A 63 -3.09 3.79 -3.87
C ALA A 63 -4.55 4.20 -4.04
N GLY A 64 -5.48 3.43 -3.41
CA GLY A 64 -6.91 3.69 -3.46
C GLY A 64 -7.42 4.70 -2.42
N SER A 65 -6.56 5.24 -1.54
CA SER A 65 -6.99 6.14 -0.47
C SER A 65 -7.44 7.51 -1.01
N PRO A 66 -8.72 7.89 -0.85
CA PRO A 66 -9.18 9.22 -1.27
C PRO A 66 -8.42 10.35 -0.58
N TYR A 67 -8.05 10.18 0.70
CA TYR A 67 -7.29 11.18 1.45
C TYR A 67 -5.87 11.33 0.89
N LEU A 68 -5.13 10.24 0.70
CA LEU A 68 -3.76 10.31 0.19
C LEU A 68 -3.70 10.90 -1.22
N GLN A 69 -4.70 10.68 -2.05
CA GLN A 69 -4.83 11.28 -3.38
C GLN A 69 -4.94 12.82 -3.31
N THR A 70 -5.56 13.37 -2.26
CA THR A 70 -5.65 14.83 -2.08
C THR A 70 -4.31 15.48 -1.75
N LEU A 71 -3.32 14.71 -1.29
CA LEU A 71 -2.02 15.22 -0.87
C LEU A 71 -1.04 15.44 -2.04
N ALA A 72 -1.37 15.01 -3.25
CA ALA A 72 -0.53 15.12 -4.45
C ALA A 72 0.91 14.62 -4.20
N LEU A 73 1.03 13.43 -3.59
CA LEU A 73 2.30 12.86 -3.13
C LEU A 73 3.32 12.63 -4.25
N GLU A 74 2.88 12.59 -5.49
CA GLU A 74 3.75 12.52 -6.68
C GLU A 74 4.71 13.72 -6.78
N ARG A 75 4.31 14.88 -6.25
CA ARG A 75 5.16 16.08 -6.15
C ARG A 75 6.34 15.89 -5.19
N TYR A 76 6.21 14.94 -4.26
CA TYR A 76 7.22 14.57 -3.28
C TYR A 76 7.96 13.28 -3.63
N GLY A 77 7.77 12.78 -4.85
CA GLY A 77 8.52 11.65 -5.37
C GLY A 77 7.81 10.30 -5.32
N LEU A 78 6.56 10.22 -4.83
CA LEU A 78 5.80 8.97 -4.90
C LEU A 78 5.63 8.56 -6.37
N ARG A 79 5.87 7.28 -6.63
CA ARG A 79 5.64 6.65 -7.93
C ARG A 79 5.01 5.29 -7.71
N TRP A 80 3.74 5.15 -8.06
CA TRP A 80 3.08 3.85 -8.08
C TRP A 80 3.65 2.99 -9.20
N ARG A 81 3.88 1.72 -8.89
CA ARG A 81 4.27 0.69 -9.84
C ARG A 81 3.27 -0.44 -9.76
N TRP A 82 2.82 -0.89 -10.90
CA TRP A 82 1.82 -1.93 -11.03
C TRP A 82 2.48 -3.12 -11.71
N PRO A 83 2.67 -4.26 -11.03
CA PRO A 83 3.14 -5.48 -11.67
C PRO A 83 2.06 -6.04 -12.60
N GLU A 84 2.45 -6.92 -13.50
CA GLU A 84 1.54 -7.66 -14.37
C GLU A 84 0.70 -8.66 -13.56
N VAL A 85 1.31 -9.30 -12.57
CA VAL A 85 0.68 -10.19 -11.60
C VAL A 85 0.79 -9.55 -10.22
N ASP A 86 -0.34 -9.18 -9.63
CA ASP A 86 -0.39 -8.55 -8.31
C ASP A 86 -0.12 -9.54 -7.19
N CYS A 87 -0.62 -10.78 -7.32
CA CYS A 87 -0.42 -11.83 -6.33
C CYS A 87 -0.45 -13.20 -6.99
N ALA A 88 0.38 -14.12 -6.52
CA ALA A 88 0.37 -15.51 -6.93
C ALA A 88 0.21 -16.43 -5.71
N HIS A 89 -0.68 -17.41 -5.82
CA HIS A 89 -0.86 -18.46 -4.84
C HIS A 89 -0.35 -19.78 -5.43
N PRO A 90 0.89 -20.21 -5.10
CA PRO A 90 1.39 -21.51 -5.51
C PRO A 90 0.53 -22.62 -4.90
N LEU A 91 0.18 -23.60 -5.72
CA LEU A 91 -0.60 -24.76 -5.31
C LEU A 91 0.18 -26.04 -5.58
N ASP A 92 0.02 -27.06 -4.73
CA ASP A 92 0.67 -28.34 -4.94
C ASP A 92 0.06 -29.09 -6.14
N GLY A 93 0.91 -29.47 -7.09
CA GLY A 93 0.51 -30.34 -8.21
C GLY A 93 -0.30 -29.68 -9.33
N THR A 94 -0.43 -28.35 -9.35
CA THR A 94 -1.10 -27.59 -10.39
C THR A 94 -0.43 -26.22 -10.58
N ASP A 95 -0.88 -25.47 -11.59
CA ASP A 95 -0.45 -24.10 -11.79
C ASP A 95 -0.89 -23.18 -10.66
N ALA A 96 -0.11 -22.14 -10.40
CA ALA A 96 -0.45 -21.13 -9.40
C ALA A 96 -1.72 -20.36 -9.78
N ALA A 97 -2.58 -20.08 -8.81
CA ALA A 97 -3.66 -19.13 -9.00
C ALA A 97 -3.08 -17.70 -8.99
N LEU A 98 -3.36 -16.94 -10.05
CA LEU A 98 -2.82 -15.60 -10.25
C LEU A 98 -3.91 -14.54 -10.09
N LEU A 99 -3.59 -13.48 -9.36
CA LEU A 99 -4.39 -12.27 -9.27
C LEU A 99 -3.75 -11.21 -10.17
N HIS A 100 -4.46 -10.85 -11.22
CA HIS A 100 -4.09 -9.77 -12.13
C HIS A 100 -4.83 -8.48 -11.76
N ARG A 101 -4.31 -7.34 -12.21
CA ARG A 101 -5.03 -6.07 -12.11
C ARG A 101 -6.32 -6.07 -12.93
N SER A 102 -6.35 -6.77 -14.06
CA SER A 102 -7.57 -7.02 -14.83
C SER A 102 -8.42 -8.09 -14.15
N LEU A 103 -9.69 -7.75 -13.92
CA LEU A 103 -10.66 -8.71 -13.40
C LEU A 103 -10.85 -9.86 -14.40
N GLU A 104 -10.91 -9.56 -15.69
CA GLU A 104 -11.11 -10.53 -16.77
C GLU A 104 -9.97 -11.54 -16.85
N GLU A 105 -8.71 -11.08 -16.75
CA GLU A 105 -7.53 -11.95 -16.74
C GLU A 105 -7.53 -12.86 -15.51
N THR A 106 -7.86 -12.32 -14.34
CA THR A 106 -8.00 -13.12 -13.12
C THR A 106 -9.08 -14.18 -13.27
N VAL A 107 -10.27 -13.80 -13.75
CA VAL A 107 -11.40 -14.70 -13.98
C VAL A 107 -11.05 -15.82 -14.96
N ALA A 108 -10.36 -15.50 -16.05
CA ALA A 108 -9.93 -16.48 -17.05
C ALA A 108 -8.96 -17.52 -16.47
N GLY A 109 -8.11 -17.13 -15.52
CA GLY A 109 -7.13 -18.03 -14.88
C GLY A 109 -7.71 -18.90 -13.76
N LEU A 110 -8.93 -18.63 -13.26
CA LEU A 110 -9.53 -19.33 -12.12
C LEU A 110 -10.44 -20.52 -12.49
N GLY A 111 -10.55 -20.85 -13.79
CA GLY A 111 -11.36 -22.00 -14.24
C GLY A 111 -12.81 -21.95 -13.70
N ASP A 112 -13.25 -23.01 -13.04
CA ASP A 112 -14.63 -23.12 -12.52
C ASP A 112 -14.98 -22.09 -11.44
N ASP A 113 -14.01 -21.52 -10.76
CA ASP A 113 -14.22 -20.46 -9.76
C ASP A 113 -14.32 -19.06 -10.36
N GLY A 114 -13.89 -18.86 -11.60
CA GLY A 114 -13.91 -17.58 -12.29
C GLY A 114 -15.26 -16.86 -12.26
N PRO A 115 -16.39 -17.53 -12.59
CA PRO A 115 -17.72 -16.89 -12.53
C PRO A 115 -18.14 -16.44 -11.13
N ARG A 116 -17.68 -17.13 -10.08
CA ARG A 116 -17.92 -16.71 -8.68
C ARG A 116 -17.09 -15.50 -8.32
N TRP A 117 -15.81 -15.51 -8.72
CA TRP A 117 -14.90 -14.39 -8.54
C TRP A 117 -15.44 -13.12 -9.21
N HIS A 118 -15.86 -13.22 -10.46
CA HIS A 118 -16.46 -12.10 -11.19
C HIS A 118 -17.64 -11.49 -10.44
N ARG A 119 -18.59 -12.32 -9.97
CA ARG A 119 -19.75 -11.82 -9.22
C ARG A 119 -19.40 -11.12 -7.92
N MET A 120 -18.30 -11.53 -7.26
CA MET A 120 -17.86 -10.91 -6.00
C MET A 120 -17.18 -9.56 -6.21
N PHE A 121 -16.45 -9.40 -7.30
CA PHE A 121 -15.51 -8.29 -7.45
C PHE A 121 -15.85 -7.32 -8.59
N SER A 122 -16.80 -7.61 -9.46
CA SER A 122 -17.16 -6.73 -10.58
C SER A 122 -17.52 -5.32 -10.16
N ASP A 123 -18.31 -5.18 -9.08
CA ASP A 123 -18.73 -3.86 -8.59
C ASP A 123 -17.59 -3.07 -7.89
N LEU A 124 -16.51 -3.75 -7.50
CA LEU A 124 -15.34 -3.14 -6.85
C LEU A 124 -14.24 -2.81 -7.86
N ALA A 125 -14.26 -3.43 -9.03
CA ALA A 125 -13.27 -3.24 -10.09
C ALA A 125 -13.68 -2.19 -11.15
N ALA A 126 -14.89 -1.62 -11.00
CA ALA A 126 -15.48 -0.64 -11.92
C ALA A 126 -14.90 0.78 -11.76
#